data_08f2446d58235f3ca8271b97619eaa95
#
_entry.id   08f2446d58235f3ca8271b97619eaa95
#
_cell.length_a   1.000
_cell.length_b   1.000
_cell.length_c   1.000
_cell.angle_alpha   90.00
_cell.angle_beta   90.00
_cell.angle_gamma   90.00
#
_symmetry.space_group_name_H-M   'P 1'
#
loop_
_entity.id
_entity.type
_entity.pdbx_description
1 polymer ?
#
loop_
_entity_poly.entity_id
_entity_poly.type
_entity_poly.pdbx_seq_one_letter_code
_entity_poly.pdbx_strand_id
1 'polypeptide(L)'
;HTSSRRQRQMCIRDSIAPGHGADDYNLGITNGIEVPDTVDENGEYFPHVPLFNGKKIFNEDGSDADANVAVIIELKKHENLAGKGSLRHSYPHSWRSKAPVIFRNTPQWFISMEKNQLREKALNEIEKVKWYPKQGKNRIYSMIEERPDWVVSRQRAWGVPLSIFYNIKTGKPLVDKEINEKIIKLYEKEGSDAWFKYSKEELLGSNYNPEEYKKVNDILDVWFDSGCTHAFVLDGKNDQIWPASIYLEGTDQHRGWFHSSLLESCGTRGVAPYESVLTHGFILHEDGLKMSKSSSNTVSPAEVIEKSGADILRLWVASSDYSEDLKIGPEIIKSNIDSYRRLRNTLRFILGNLSDFDQDEKVSVGELDELDLYILSELESLKKEVISNYKIFEYQKVFSAIFNFCTNDLSSFYFDVRKDTLYCDSKNNKVRKSTRTVL
;
A
#
# COMPACT_ATOMS: atom_id res chain seq x y z
N HIS A 1 20.07 28.11 -4.81
CA HIS A 1 18.78 27.82 -4.14
C HIS A 1 18.16 29.02 -3.39
N THR A 2 18.90 30.07 -3.08
CA THR A 2 18.40 31.28 -2.41
C THR A 2 17.72 32.27 -3.34
N SER A 3 18.06 32.27 -4.64
CA SER A 3 17.45 33.21 -5.61
C SER A 3 16.00 32.85 -5.95
N SER A 4 15.64 31.55 -6.00
CA SER A 4 14.26 31.12 -6.31
C SER A 4 13.27 31.43 -5.18
N ARG A 5 13.69 31.40 -3.91
CA ARG A 5 12.84 31.80 -2.77
C ARG A 5 12.58 33.33 -2.76
N ARG A 6 13.58 34.15 -3.09
CA ARG A 6 13.39 35.63 -3.17
C ARG A 6 12.51 36.04 -4.35
N GLN A 7 12.61 35.33 -5.50
CA GLN A 7 11.73 35.56 -6.65
C GLN A 7 10.27 35.19 -6.35
N ARG A 8 10.02 34.06 -5.68
CA ARG A 8 8.67 33.69 -5.24
C ARG A 8 8.08 34.68 -4.25
N GLN A 9 8.88 35.20 -3.31
CA GLN A 9 8.43 36.22 -2.36
C GLN A 9 8.15 37.58 -3.00
N MET A 10 8.84 37.95 -4.09
CA MET A 10 8.53 39.17 -4.85
C MET A 10 7.21 39.03 -5.62
N CYS A 11 6.96 37.90 -6.30
CA CYS A 11 5.69 37.68 -7.01
C CYS A 11 4.47 37.71 -6.06
N ILE A 12 4.57 37.14 -4.86
CA ILE A 12 3.50 37.19 -3.84
C ILE A 12 3.19 38.61 -3.34
N ARG A 13 4.12 39.55 -3.47
CA ARG A 13 3.90 40.97 -3.07
C ARG A 13 3.18 41.79 -4.13
N ASP A 14 3.32 41.46 -5.39
CA ASP A 14 2.90 42.30 -6.51
C ASP A 14 1.56 41.88 -7.12
N SER A 15 1.23 40.56 -7.09
CA SER A 15 -0.06 40.06 -7.52
C SER A 15 -0.37 38.70 -6.89
N ILE A 16 -1.65 38.42 -6.70
CA ILE A 16 -2.17 37.14 -6.16
C ILE A 16 -3.19 36.58 -7.14
N ALA A 17 -2.99 35.33 -7.55
CA ALA A 17 -3.91 34.61 -8.41
C ALA A 17 -4.40 33.30 -7.70
N PRO A 18 -5.35 33.37 -6.78
CA PRO A 18 -5.73 32.26 -5.90
C PRO A 18 -6.24 31.02 -6.64
N GLY A 19 -6.79 31.16 -7.85
CA GLY A 19 -7.24 30.05 -8.68
C GLY A 19 -6.13 29.32 -9.43
N HIS A 20 -4.87 29.79 -9.40
CA HIS A 20 -3.80 29.32 -10.31
C HIS A 20 -2.48 28.96 -9.63
N GLY A 21 -2.47 28.83 -8.29
CA GLY A 21 -1.30 28.39 -7.55
C GLY A 21 -1.58 28.09 -6.08
N ALA A 22 -0.91 27.09 -5.51
CA ALA A 22 -1.16 26.67 -4.13
C ALA A 22 -0.81 27.74 -3.09
N ASP A 23 0.29 28.47 -3.28
CA ASP A 23 0.73 29.52 -2.34
C ASP A 23 -0.26 30.69 -2.36
N ASP A 24 -0.69 31.11 -3.57
CA ASP A 24 -1.67 32.16 -3.76
C ASP A 24 -3.05 31.77 -3.24
N TYR A 25 -3.44 30.50 -3.43
CA TYR A 25 -4.69 29.95 -2.90
C TYR A 25 -4.72 30.04 -1.37
N ASN A 26 -3.68 29.54 -0.70
CA ASN A 26 -3.60 29.57 0.77
C ASN A 26 -3.63 31.01 1.31
N LEU A 27 -2.91 31.90 0.66
CA LEU A 27 -2.90 33.31 1.03
C LEU A 27 -4.27 33.96 0.80
N GLY A 28 -4.93 33.65 -0.32
CA GLY A 28 -6.27 34.11 -0.65
C GLY A 28 -7.30 33.69 0.39
N ILE A 29 -7.36 32.38 0.69
CA ILE A 29 -8.29 31.86 1.72
C ILE A 29 -8.04 32.45 3.09
N THR A 30 -6.76 32.57 3.52
CA THR A 30 -6.40 33.15 4.83
C THR A 30 -6.86 34.62 4.96
N ASN A 31 -6.86 35.37 3.86
CA ASN A 31 -7.24 36.78 3.84
C ASN A 31 -8.67 37.03 3.35
N GLY A 32 -9.47 35.98 3.13
CA GLY A 32 -10.87 36.12 2.67
C GLY A 32 -11.01 36.63 1.23
N ILE A 33 -9.98 36.43 0.39
CA ILE A 33 -10.02 36.81 -1.03
C ILE A 33 -10.80 35.71 -1.77
N GLU A 34 -11.75 36.14 -2.60
CA GLU A 34 -12.52 35.22 -3.44
C GLU A 34 -11.61 34.45 -4.40
N VAL A 35 -11.87 33.17 -4.55
CA VAL A 35 -11.18 32.29 -5.50
C VAL A 35 -12.10 31.99 -6.68
N PRO A 36 -12.12 32.83 -7.73
CA PRO A 36 -13.06 32.70 -8.82
C PRO A 36 -12.71 31.46 -9.68
N ASP A 37 -13.74 30.85 -10.22
CA ASP A 37 -13.63 29.80 -11.24
C ASP A 37 -13.48 30.49 -12.61
N THR A 38 -12.28 30.42 -13.18
CA THR A 38 -11.94 31.21 -14.39
C THR A 38 -11.74 30.36 -15.62
N VAL A 39 -11.38 29.09 -15.48
CA VAL A 39 -11.02 28.18 -16.60
C VAL A 39 -11.79 26.88 -16.48
N ASP A 40 -12.39 26.46 -17.56
CA ASP A 40 -13.16 25.22 -17.66
C ASP A 40 -12.28 23.96 -17.81
N GLU A 41 -12.90 22.81 -17.93
CA GLU A 41 -12.21 21.52 -18.08
C GLU A 41 -11.49 21.33 -19.43
N ASN A 42 -11.81 22.13 -20.44
CA ASN A 42 -11.18 22.13 -21.75
C ASN A 42 -10.00 23.11 -21.83
N GLY A 43 -9.70 23.83 -20.72
CA GLY A 43 -8.67 24.85 -20.67
C GLY A 43 -9.08 26.16 -21.34
N GLU A 44 -10.38 26.44 -21.44
CA GLU A 44 -10.94 27.66 -21.98
C GLU A 44 -11.43 28.58 -20.84
N TYR A 45 -11.28 29.90 -21.01
CA TYR A 45 -11.85 30.84 -20.07
C TYR A 45 -13.37 30.86 -20.13
N PHE A 46 -14.01 30.77 -18.97
CA PHE A 46 -15.47 30.81 -18.87
C PHE A 46 -16.09 32.10 -19.46
N PRO A 47 -17.38 32.05 -19.92
CA PRO A 47 -18.07 33.21 -20.48
C PRO A 47 -18.15 34.44 -19.58
N HIS A 48 -18.09 34.26 -18.26
CA HIS A 48 -18.14 35.36 -17.30
C HIS A 48 -16.78 36.03 -17.08
N VAL A 49 -15.68 35.50 -17.64
CA VAL A 49 -14.35 36.09 -17.49
C VAL A 49 -14.19 37.26 -18.46
N PRO A 50 -14.04 38.50 -17.99
CA PRO A 50 -13.90 39.68 -18.84
C PRO A 50 -12.68 39.54 -19.75
N LEU A 51 -12.75 40.09 -20.97
CA LEU A 51 -11.68 40.22 -21.97
C LEU A 51 -11.20 38.89 -22.57
N PHE A 52 -11.26 37.77 -21.85
CA PHE A 52 -10.63 36.49 -22.25
C PHE A 52 -11.64 35.38 -22.49
N ASN A 53 -12.93 35.63 -22.42
CA ASN A 53 -13.99 34.67 -22.68
C ASN A 53 -13.72 33.82 -23.94
N GLY A 54 -13.79 32.51 -23.81
CA GLY A 54 -13.58 31.52 -24.88
C GLY A 54 -12.14 31.41 -25.39
N LYS A 55 -11.18 32.10 -24.76
CA LYS A 55 -9.75 31.97 -25.06
C LYS A 55 -9.21 30.69 -24.47
N LYS A 56 -8.42 29.93 -25.24
CA LYS A 56 -7.82 28.66 -24.86
C LYS A 56 -6.37 28.83 -24.41
N ILE A 57 -5.96 28.13 -23.34
CA ILE A 57 -4.60 28.24 -22.78
C ILE A 57 -3.62 27.41 -23.61
N PHE A 58 -3.97 26.14 -23.89
CA PHE A 58 -3.19 25.24 -24.71
C PHE A 58 -4.03 24.63 -25.84
N ASN A 59 -3.40 24.34 -26.96
CA ASN A 59 -3.97 23.51 -28.01
C ASN A 59 -3.92 22.02 -27.63
N GLU A 60 -4.60 21.15 -28.38
CA GLU A 60 -4.61 19.71 -28.13
C GLU A 60 -3.22 19.05 -28.23
N ASP A 61 -2.32 19.62 -29.00
CA ASP A 61 -0.93 19.18 -29.11
C ASP A 61 0.00 19.67 -27.97
N GLY A 62 -0.56 20.46 -27.02
CA GLY A 62 0.16 21.04 -25.90
C GLY A 62 0.93 22.32 -26.24
N SER A 63 0.81 22.85 -27.46
CA SER A 63 1.34 24.17 -27.79
C SER A 63 0.48 25.31 -27.22
N ASP A 64 1.10 26.48 -27.03
CA ASP A 64 0.37 27.68 -26.59
C ASP A 64 -0.78 28.02 -27.56
N ALA A 65 -1.99 28.22 -27.01
CA ALA A 65 -3.11 28.71 -27.76
C ALA A 65 -3.22 30.26 -27.70
N ASP A 66 -4.40 30.79 -27.92
CA ASP A 66 -4.61 32.23 -28.09
C ASP A 66 -4.70 33.05 -26.77
N ALA A 67 -4.89 32.41 -25.63
CA ALA A 67 -5.03 33.09 -24.34
C ALA A 67 -3.76 33.89 -23.96
N ASN A 68 -2.60 33.26 -24.02
CA ASN A 68 -1.34 33.91 -23.65
C ASN A 68 -1.03 35.13 -24.55
N VAL A 69 -1.36 35.03 -25.84
CA VAL A 69 -1.18 36.12 -26.78
C VAL A 69 -2.19 37.25 -26.47
N ALA A 70 -3.43 36.94 -26.15
CA ALA A 70 -4.46 37.94 -25.79
C ALA A 70 -4.06 38.72 -24.53
N VAL A 71 -3.54 38.03 -23.50
CA VAL A 71 -3.05 38.70 -22.27
C VAL A 71 -1.92 39.64 -22.59
N ILE A 72 -0.93 39.26 -23.41
CA ILE A 72 0.19 40.12 -23.80
C ILE A 72 -0.29 41.34 -24.58
N ILE A 73 -1.25 41.18 -25.50
CA ILE A 73 -1.84 42.28 -26.25
C ILE A 73 -2.54 43.29 -25.32
N GLU A 74 -3.31 42.79 -24.37
CA GLU A 74 -4.06 43.63 -23.43
C GLU A 74 -3.11 44.40 -22.47
N LEU A 75 -2.07 43.76 -21.96
CA LEU A 75 -1.02 44.40 -21.18
C LEU A 75 -0.30 45.51 -21.95
N LYS A 76 -0.02 45.24 -23.26
CA LYS A 76 0.61 46.28 -24.14
C LYS A 76 -0.31 47.46 -24.37
N LYS A 77 -1.61 47.21 -24.60
CA LYS A 77 -2.63 48.24 -24.83
C LYS A 77 -2.76 49.20 -23.64
N HIS A 78 -2.59 48.68 -22.43
CA HIS A 78 -2.66 49.44 -21.18
C HIS A 78 -1.29 49.92 -20.68
N GLU A 79 -0.24 49.82 -21.50
CA GLU A 79 1.14 50.24 -21.16
C GLU A 79 1.72 49.53 -19.91
N ASN A 80 1.19 48.39 -19.54
CA ASN A 80 1.60 47.60 -18.39
C ASN A 80 2.61 46.47 -18.73
N LEU A 81 3.01 46.33 -19.98
CA LEU A 81 3.98 45.32 -20.42
C LEU A 81 5.41 45.85 -20.27
N ALA A 82 6.10 45.50 -19.20
CA ALA A 82 7.50 45.91 -18.96
C ALA A 82 8.51 45.24 -19.92
N GLY A 83 8.22 44.02 -20.36
CA GLY A 83 9.09 43.27 -21.29
C GLY A 83 8.50 41.93 -21.65
N LYS A 84 9.01 41.35 -22.77
CA LYS A 84 8.65 40.01 -23.23
C LYS A 84 9.94 39.22 -23.52
N GLY A 85 10.01 38.00 -23.02
CA GLY A 85 11.13 37.07 -23.28
C GLY A 85 10.68 35.64 -23.24
N SER A 86 11.58 34.71 -23.58
CA SER A 86 11.37 33.29 -23.42
C SER A 86 12.34 32.72 -22.37
N LEU A 87 11.83 31.84 -21.53
CA LEU A 87 12.62 31.17 -20.50
C LEU A 87 12.41 29.66 -20.63
N ARG A 88 13.50 28.91 -20.73
CA ARG A 88 13.45 27.44 -20.67
C ARG A 88 13.55 26.99 -19.20
N HIS A 89 12.50 26.38 -18.71
CA HIS A 89 12.43 25.86 -17.33
C HIS A 89 11.69 24.53 -17.27
N SER A 90 11.80 23.82 -16.15
CA SER A 90 10.99 22.62 -15.89
C SER A 90 9.53 23.02 -15.67
N TYR A 91 8.61 22.40 -16.41
CA TYR A 91 7.18 22.61 -16.28
C TYR A 91 6.46 21.28 -16.07
N PRO A 92 5.44 21.21 -15.20
CA PRO A 92 4.73 19.97 -14.97
C PRO A 92 3.95 19.52 -16.22
N HIS A 93 4.11 18.24 -16.57
CA HIS A 93 3.42 17.60 -17.68
C HIS A 93 2.67 16.38 -17.20
N SER A 94 1.55 16.08 -17.85
CA SER A 94 0.82 14.82 -17.62
C SER A 94 1.73 13.64 -17.96
N TRP A 95 1.86 12.70 -17.05
CA TRP A 95 2.70 11.53 -17.27
C TRP A 95 2.17 10.60 -18.38
N ARG A 96 0.85 10.66 -18.68
CA ARG A 96 0.23 9.90 -19.76
C ARG A 96 0.31 10.61 -21.10
N SER A 97 -0.32 11.77 -21.23
CA SER A 97 -0.42 12.51 -22.48
C SER A 97 0.86 13.25 -22.84
N LYS A 98 1.78 13.44 -21.88
CA LYS A 98 2.98 14.28 -22.01
C LYS A 98 2.69 15.76 -22.32
N ALA A 99 1.43 16.16 -22.31
CA ALA A 99 1.02 17.54 -22.49
C ALA A 99 1.23 18.36 -21.20
N PRO A 100 1.49 19.68 -21.31
CA PRO A 100 1.59 20.54 -20.14
C PRO A 100 0.26 20.59 -19.38
N VAL A 101 0.34 20.75 -18.06
CA VAL A 101 -0.85 20.87 -17.19
C VAL A 101 -1.03 22.33 -16.75
N ILE A 102 -2.27 22.70 -16.42
CA ILE A 102 -2.60 24.02 -15.85
C ILE A 102 -3.10 23.85 -14.43
N PHE A 103 -2.85 24.86 -13.58
CA PHE A 103 -3.53 25.00 -12.30
C PHE A 103 -4.91 25.56 -12.54
N ARG A 104 -5.92 24.88 -12.00
CA ARG A 104 -7.32 25.23 -12.20
C ARG A 104 -8.07 25.07 -10.87
N ASN A 105 -8.89 26.06 -10.54
CA ASN A 105 -9.84 25.90 -9.45
C ASN A 105 -10.96 24.93 -9.90
N THR A 106 -11.18 23.88 -9.14
CA THR A 106 -12.19 22.86 -9.44
C THR A 106 -12.90 22.48 -8.15
N PRO A 107 -14.25 22.55 -8.11
CA PRO A 107 -15.01 22.07 -6.96
C PRO A 107 -14.66 20.63 -6.64
N GLN A 108 -14.39 20.31 -5.38
CA GLN A 108 -13.98 18.99 -4.93
C GLN A 108 -14.80 18.56 -3.71
N TRP A 109 -14.88 17.26 -3.52
CA TRP A 109 -15.47 16.65 -2.34
C TRP A 109 -14.38 16.15 -1.42
N PHE A 110 -14.55 16.45 -0.13
CA PHE A 110 -13.55 16.15 0.90
C PHE A 110 -14.16 15.33 2.03
N ILE A 111 -13.37 14.38 2.54
CA ILE A 111 -13.58 13.82 3.87
C ILE A 111 -12.76 14.66 4.84
N SER A 112 -13.43 15.35 5.77
CA SER A 112 -12.77 16.18 6.76
C SER A 112 -12.07 15.32 7.81
N MET A 113 -10.81 15.62 8.08
CA MET A 113 -10.04 14.95 9.12
C MET A 113 -10.44 15.41 10.53
N GLU A 114 -10.95 16.62 10.67
CA GLU A 114 -11.32 17.19 11.98
C GLU A 114 -12.77 16.92 12.35
N LYS A 115 -13.68 16.89 11.35
CA LYS A 115 -15.10 16.64 11.60
C LYS A 115 -15.30 15.25 12.20
N ASN A 116 -16.13 15.17 13.24
CA ASN A 116 -16.41 13.94 14.00
C ASN A 116 -15.14 13.31 14.61
N GLN A 117 -14.06 14.08 14.80
CA GLN A 117 -12.80 13.64 15.42
C GLN A 117 -12.13 12.48 14.66
N LEU A 118 -12.22 12.46 13.33
CA LEU A 118 -11.70 11.35 12.52
C LEU A 118 -10.19 11.15 12.73
N ARG A 119 -9.40 12.25 12.73
CA ARG A 119 -7.96 12.21 12.99
C ARG A 119 -7.66 11.60 14.35
N GLU A 120 -8.28 12.11 15.40
CA GLU A 120 -8.07 11.65 16.77
C GLU A 120 -8.41 10.15 16.92
N LYS A 121 -9.54 9.72 16.37
CA LYS A 121 -9.93 8.30 16.36
C LYS A 121 -8.89 7.43 15.65
N ALA A 122 -8.43 7.84 14.47
CA ALA A 122 -7.44 7.10 13.71
C ALA A 122 -6.10 6.99 14.45
N LEU A 123 -5.62 8.09 15.06
CA LEU A 123 -4.39 8.09 15.86
C LEU A 123 -4.53 7.17 17.09
N ASN A 124 -5.65 7.19 17.77
CA ASN A 124 -5.92 6.31 18.92
C ASN A 124 -5.99 4.83 18.51
N GLU A 125 -6.54 4.53 17.35
CA GLU A 125 -6.60 3.15 16.84
C GLU A 125 -5.22 2.64 16.39
N ILE A 126 -4.36 3.48 15.80
CA ILE A 126 -2.96 3.12 15.46
C ILE A 126 -2.20 2.61 16.70
N GLU A 127 -2.47 3.16 17.89
CA GLU A 127 -1.84 2.74 19.14
C GLU A 127 -2.21 1.30 19.54
N LYS A 128 -3.40 0.82 19.18
CA LYS A 128 -3.93 -0.51 19.53
C LYS A 128 -3.48 -1.61 18.57
N VAL A 129 -3.16 -1.24 17.31
CA VAL A 129 -2.73 -2.17 16.26
C VAL A 129 -1.31 -2.66 16.51
N LYS A 130 -1.06 -3.94 16.23
CA LYS A 130 0.28 -4.54 16.27
C LYS A 130 1.00 -4.32 14.94
N TRP A 131 2.19 -3.73 14.99
CA TRP A 131 2.97 -3.38 13.79
C TRP A 131 4.21 -4.24 13.66
N TYR A 132 4.40 -4.82 12.48
CA TYR A 132 5.57 -5.63 12.11
C TYR A 132 6.16 -5.11 10.78
N PRO A 133 7.35 -4.49 10.78
CA PRO A 133 8.16 -4.11 11.95
C PRO A 133 7.53 -2.95 12.75
N LYS A 134 7.93 -2.79 14.00
CA LYS A 134 7.39 -1.78 14.94
C LYS A 134 7.47 -0.34 14.42
N GLN A 135 8.45 -0.04 13.58
CA GLN A 135 8.66 1.27 12.96
C GLN A 135 7.50 1.70 12.04
N GLY A 136 6.75 0.75 11.49
CA GLY A 136 5.55 1.01 10.70
C GLY A 136 4.52 1.87 11.42
N LYS A 137 4.39 1.72 12.76
CA LYS A 137 3.53 2.54 13.60
C LYS A 137 3.85 4.03 13.49
N ASN A 138 5.11 4.40 13.72
CA ASN A 138 5.51 5.80 13.69
C ASN A 138 5.29 6.43 12.32
N ARG A 139 5.51 5.63 11.26
CA ARG A 139 5.34 6.08 9.88
C ARG A 139 3.88 6.45 9.57
N ILE A 140 2.93 5.56 9.88
CA ILE A 140 1.51 5.85 9.62
C ILE A 140 0.97 6.93 10.56
N TYR A 141 1.44 6.95 11.81
CA TYR A 141 1.05 7.95 12.80
C TYR A 141 1.35 9.37 12.30
N SER A 142 2.60 9.65 11.92
CA SER A 142 2.97 10.98 11.39
C SER A 142 2.21 11.33 10.10
N MET A 143 1.94 10.34 9.24
CA MET A 143 1.16 10.57 8.04
C MET A 143 -0.30 10.96 8.34
N ILE A 144 -0.92 10.41 9.38
CA ILE A 144 -2.29 10.76 9.79
C ILE A 144 -2.30 12.09 10.56
N GLU A 145 -1.32 12.32 11.43
CA GLU A 145 -1.19 13.54 12.24
C GLU A 145 -1.14 14.80 11.37
N GLU A 146 -0.34 14.76 10.29
CA GLU A 146 -0.15 15.90 9.39
C GLU A 146 -1.08 15.87 8.16
N ARG A 147 -1.99 14.91 8.08
CA ARG A 147 -2.82 14.74 6.88
C ARG A 147 -3.79 15.90 6.71
N PRO A 148 -3.84 16.55 5.54
CA PRO A 148 -4.94 17.46 5.19
C PRO A 148 -6.25 16.66 4.96
N ASP A 149 -7.36 17.37 4.82
CA ASP A 149 -8.63 16.76 4.41
C ASP A 149 -8.46 15.95 3.13
N TRP A 150 -9.12 14.79 3.06
CA TRP A 150 -8.96 13.86 1.96
C TRP A 150 -9.86 14.21 0.79
N VAL A 151 -9.27 14.65 -0.32
CA VAL A 151 -9.99 14.85 -1.59
C VAL A 151 -10.38 13.51 -2.17
N VAL A 152 -11.66 13.19 -2.16
CA VAL A 152 -12.19 11.89 -2.64
C VAL A 152 -12.76 11.92 -4.05
N SER A 153 -13.03 13.10 -4.61
CA SER A 153 -13.57 13.25 -5.97
C SER A 153 -12.47 13.27 -7.03
N ARG A 154 -12.78 12.66 -8.19
CA ARG A 154 -11.89 12.65 -9.37
C ARG A 154 -12.72 12.93 -10.61
N GLN A 155 -12.23 13.83 -11.47
CA GLN A 155 -12.83 14.19 -12.75
C GLN A 155 -12.30 13.25 -13.84
N ARG A 156 -12.78 12.00 -13.85
CA ARG A 156 -12.37 10.97 -14.81
C ARG A 156 -13.59 10.17 -15.27
N ALA A 157 -13.48 9.58 -16.46
CA ALA A 157 -14.57 8.81 -17.06
C ALA A 157 -14.70 7.37 -16.49
N TRP A 158 -13.67 6.83 -15.86
CA TRP A 158 -13.66 5.47 -15.33
C TRP A 158 -13.45 5.45 -13.83
N GLY A 159 -14.36 4.85 -13.10
CA GLY A 159 -14.33 4.63 -11.66
C GLY A 159 -15.72 4.54 -11.05
N VAL A 160 -15.78 4.26 -9.74
CA VAL A 160 -17.02 4.22 -8.98
C VAL A 160 -17.57 5.65 -8.81
N PRO A 161 -18.85 5.92 -9.17
CA PRO A 161 -19.40 7.26 -9.08
C PRO A 161 -19.53 7.74 -7.63
N LEU A 162 -19.31 9.02 -7.42
CA LEU A 162 -19.63 9.71 -6.17
C LEU A 162 -21.13 10.01 -6.13
N SER A 163 -21.91 9.09 -5.58
CA SER A 163 -23.38 9.08 -5.63
C SER A 163 -24.04 10.11 -4.71
N ILE A 164 -23.77 11.38 -4.96
CA ILE A 164 -24.24 12.51 -4.13
C ILE A 164 -25.06 13.48 -4.98
N PHE A 165 -26.17 13.94 -4.41
CA PHE A 165 -26.86 15.15 -4.84
C PHE A 165 -26.52 16.30 -3.91
N TYR A 166 -26.40 17.51 -4.44
CA TYR A 166 -26.25 18.71 -3.63
C TYR A 166 -27.22 19.79 -4.04
N ASN A 167 -27.68 20.58 -3.07
CA ASN A 167 -28.54 21.70 -3.32
C ASN A 167 -27.77 22.84 -3.98
N ILE A 168 -28.26 23.34 -5.12
CA ILE A 168 -27.56 24.33 -5.96
C ILE A 168 -27.36 25.65 -5.21
N LYS A 169 -28.35 26.07 -4.39
CA LYS A 169 -28.30 27.36 -3.69
C LYS A 169 -27.40 27.33 -2.45
N THR A 170 -27.39 26.21 -1.74
CA THR A 170 -26.68 26.11 -0.45
C THR A 170 -25.35 25.38 -0.55
N GLY A 171 -25.08 24.68 -1.65
CA GLY A 171 -23.92 23.78 -1.83
C GLY A 171 -23.91 22.56 -0.91
N LYS A 172 -24.94 22.34 -0.08
CA LYS A 172 -25.00 21.25 0.89
C LYS A 172 -25.42 19.95 0.24
N PRO A 173 -24.77 18.81 0.61
CA PRO A 173 -25.18 17.48 0.15
C PRO A 173 -26.58 17.15 0.67
N LEU A 174 -27.34 16.43 -0.15
CA LEU A 174 -28.61 15.83 0.24
C LEU A 174 -28.32 14.57 1.06
N VAL A 175 -28.76 14.53 2.30
CA VAL A 175 -28.67 13.38 3.19
C VAL A 175 -30.07 12.85 3.38
N ASP A 176 -30.44 11.83 2.61
CA ASP A 176 -31.73 11.19 2.65
C ASP A 176 -31.59 9.68 2.58
N LYS A 177 -32.13 8.99 3.61
CA LYS A 177 -32.01 7.56 3.74
C LYS A 177 -32.75 6.78 2.67
N GLU A 178 -33.95 7.23 2.28
CA GLU A 178 -34.79 6.55 1.27
C GLU A 178 -34.14 6.62 -0.10
N ILE A 179 -33.58 7.78 -0.46
CA ILE A 179 -32.84 7.96 -1.72
C ILE A 179 -31.57 7.09 -1.72
N ASN A 180 -30.83 7.06 -0.61
CA ASN A 180 -29.64 6.22 -0.52
C ASN A 180 -29.96 4.73 -0.65
N GLU A 181 -31.01 4.24 0.02
CA GLU A 181 -31.46 2.85 -0.11
C GLU A 181 -31.95 2.52 -1.53
N LYS A 182 -32.60 3.47 -2.21
CA LYS A 182 -33.01 3.31 -3.61
C LYS A 182 -31.80 3.17 -4.52
N ILE A 183 -30.79 4.00 -4.33
CA ILE A 183 -29.53 3.95 -5.11
C ILE A 183 -28.79 2.63 -4.84
N ILE A 184 -28.70 2.19 -3.59
CA ILE A 184 -28.06 0.91 -3.21
C ILE A 184 -28.76 -0.26 -3.93
N LYS A 185 -30.09 -0.36 -3.86
CA LYS A 185 -30.85 -1.40 -4.56
C LYS A 185 -30.68 -1.36 -6.07
N LEU A 186 -30.54 -0.16 -6.64
CA LEU A 186 -30.27 -0.01 -8.07
C LEU A 186 -28.87 -0.54 -8.42
N TYR A 187 -27.87 -0.25 -7.59
CA TYR A 187 -26.52 -0.75 -7.79
C TYR A 187 -26.40 -2.27 -7.62
N GLU A 188 -27.13 -2.83 -6.66
CA GLU A 188 -27.22 -4.29 -6.49
C GLU A 188 -27.77 -4.99 -7.73
N LYS A 189 -28.69 -4.34 -8.43
CA LYS A 189 -29.34 -4.90 -9.62
C LYS A 189 -28.58 -4.66 -10.92
N GLU A 190 -28.02 -3.46 -11.13
CA GLU A 190 -27.50 -3.00 -12.42
C GLU A 190 -26.03 -2.56 -12.38
N GLY A 191 -25.40 -2.59 -11.21
CA GLY A 191 -24.05 -2.07 -11.01
C GLY A 191 -24.01 -0.55 -10.83
N SER A 192 -22.85 -0.02 -10.51
CA SER A 192 -22.65 1.41 -10.21
C SER A 192 -22.84 2.33 -11.42
N ASP A 193 -22.70 1.81 -12.64
CA ASP A 193 -22.97 2.57 -13.89
C ASP A 193 -24.40 3.07 -13.98
N ALA A 194 -25.34 2.48 -13.24
CA ALA A 194 -26.71 2.95 -13.11
C ALA A 194 -26.77 4.43 -12.68
N TRP A 195 -25.78 4.92 -11.90
CA TRP A 195 -25.69 6.34 -11.57
C TRP A 195 -25.69 7.23 -12.80
N PHE A 196 -24.93 6.90 -13.81
CA PHE A 196 -24.83 7.69 -15.03
C PHE A 196 -25.99 7.45 -16.02
N LYS A 197 -26.62 6.26 -15.96
CA LYS A 197 -27.72 5.85 -16.84
C LYS A 197 -29.05 6.55 -16.51
N TYR A 198 -29.36 6.70 -15.22
CA TYR A 198 -30.63 7.27 -14.77
C TYR A 198 -30.51 8.78 -14.56
N SER A 199 -31.61 9.50 -14.91
CA SER A 199 -31.70 10.94 -14.73
C SER A 199 -31.80 11.35 -13.26
N LYS A 200 -31.56 12.61 -12.96
CA LYS A 200 -31.71 13.12 -11.58
C LYS A 200 -33.16 13.04 -11.10
N GLU A 201 -34.10 13.25 -11.99
CA GLU A 201 -35.55 13.17 -11.73
C GLU A 201 -35.96 11.76 -11.31
N GLU A 202 -35.49 10.75 -12.04
CA GLU A 202 -35.76 9.35 -11.74
C GLU A 202 -35.17 8.92 -10.40
N LEU A 203 -33.97 9.37 -10.09
CA LEU A 203 -33.29 9.02 -8.86
C LEU A 203 -33.86 9.74 -7.62
N LEU A 204 -34.13 11.04 -7.72
CA LEU A 204 -34.71 11.86 -6.64
C LEU A 204 -36.18 11.51 -6.35
N GLY A 205 -36.95 11.12 -7.38
CA GLY A 205 -38.36 10.85 -7.24
C GLY A 205 -39.19 12.10 -6.97
N SER A 206 -40.42 11.93 -6.49
CA SER A 206 -41.39 13.02 -6.33
C SER A 206 -41.20 13.88 -5.08
N ASN A 207 -40.35 13.45 -4.13
CA ASN A 207 -40.19 14.13 -2.85
C ASN A 207 -39.31 15.39 -2.92
N TYR A 208 -38.58 15.56 -4.03
CA TYR A 208 -37.64 16.67 -4.21
C TYR A 208 -37.86 17.36 -5.56
N ASN A 209 -37.72 18.68 -5.56
CA ASN A 209 -37.72 19.43 -6.82
C ASN A 209 -36.34 19.25 -7.50
N PRO A 210 -36.27 18.56 -8.66
CA PRO A 210 -35.00 18.30 -9.33
C PRO A 210 -34.20 19.57 -9.70
N GLU A 211 -34.91 20.68 -9.95
CA GLU A 211 -34.26 21.96 -10.31
C GLU A 211 -33.46 22.60 -9.16
N GLU A 212 -33.68 22.16 -7.92
CA GLU A 212 -32.93 22.65 -6.75
C GLU A 212 -31.67 21.81 -6.47
N TYR A 213 -31.54 20.68 -7.16
CA TYR A 213 -30.44 19.75 -6.91
C TYR A 213 -29.61 19.48 -8.16
N LYS A 214 -28.30 19.33 -7.95
CA LYS A 214 -27.37 18.88 -8.98
C LYS A 214 -26.81 17.52 -8.57
N LYS A 215 -26.72 16.65 -9.55
CA LYS A 215 -26.13 15.31 -9.46
C LYS A 215 -24.62 15.45 -9.66
N VAL A 216 -23.82 14.83 -8.79
CA VAL A 216 -22.36 14.80 -8.93
C VAL A 216 -21.97 13.78 -9.98
N ASN A 217 -21.13 14.16 -10.93
CA ASN A 217 -20.64 13.29 -11.99
C ASN A 217 -19.19 12.83 -11.77
N ASP A 218 -18.56 13.28 -10.70
CA ASP A 218 -17.23 12.84 -10.34
C ASP A 218 -17.24 11.36 -9.89
N ILE A 219 -16.09 10.72 -10.01
CA ILE A 219 -15.87 9.37 -9.48
C ILE A 219 -15.07 9.43 -8.18
N LEU A 220 -15.10 8.35 -7.41
CA LEU A 220 -14.30 8.21 -6.20
C LEU A 220 -12.82 8.04 -6.51
N ASP A 221 -11.97 8.47 -5.59
CA ASP A 221 -10.57 8.11 -5.55
C ASP A 221 -10.44 6.59 -5.41
N VAL A 222 -9.61 5.97 -6.25
CA VAL A 222 -9.38 4.51 -6.22
C VAL A 222 -8.87 4.02 -4.86
N TRP A 223 -8.23 4.88 -4.07
CA TRP A 223 -7.84 4.54 -2.71
C TRP A 223 -9.04 4.43 -1.75
N PHE A 224 -10.15 5.12 -2.05
CA PHE A 224 -11.41 4.90 -1.36
C PHE A 224 -11.98 3.53 -1.70
N ASP A 225 -12.03 3.16 -2.99
CA ASP A 225 -12.52 1.84 -3.41
C ASP A 225 -11.73 0.71 -2.75
N SER A 226 -10.39 0.81 -2.75
CA SER A 226 -9.53 -0.18 -2.11
C SER A 226 -9.64 -0.17 -0.58
N GLY A 227 -9.85 0.99 0.01
CA GLY A 227 -10.02 1.17 1.45
C GLY A 227 -11.22 0.41 1.99
N CYS A 228 -12.32 0.36 1.23
CA CYS A 228 -13.55 -0.35 1.59
C CYS A 228 -13.43 -1.89 1.59
N THR A 229 -12.28 -2.47 1.21
CA THR A 229 -12.09 -3.93 1.10
C THR A 229 -12.51 -4.68 2.37
N HIS A 230 -12.17 -4.16 3.54
CA HIS A 230 -12.56 -4.75 4.81
C HIS A 230 -14.08 -4.87 4.99
N ALA A 231 -14.86 -3.97 4.37
CA ALA A 231 -16.31 -3.97 4.49
C ALA A 231 -16.95 -5.03 3.59
N PHE A 232 -16.60 -5.11 2.30
CA PHE A 232 -17.26 -6.02 1.37
C PHE A 232 -16.64 -7.42 1.31
N VAL A 233 -15.40 -7.60 1.78
CA VAL A 233 -14.76 -8.92 1.83
C VAL A 233 -15.01 -9.63 3.16
N LEU A 234 -14.90 -8.93 4.29
CA LEU A 234 -14.91 -9.57 5.60
C LEU A 234 -16.25 -9.43 6.34
N ASP A 235 -16.85 -8.22 6.30
CA ASP A 235 -18.04 -7.91 7.11
C ASP A 235 -19.27 -8.68 6.61
N GLY A 236 -20.00 -9.28 7.56
CA GLY A 236 -21.22 -10.04 7.27
C GLY A 236 -21.02 -11.39 6.57
N LYS A 237 -19.77 -11.88 6.46
CA LYS A 237 -19.47 -13.21 5.93
C LYS A 237 -19.37 -14.23 7.07
N ASN A 238 -20.02 -15.39 6.92
CA ASN A 238 -20.07 -16.43 7.95
C ASN A 238 -18.70 -17.11 8.19
N ASP A 239 -17.82 -17.08 7.22
CA ASP A 239 -16.49 -17.73 7.22
C ASP A 239 -15.34 -16.74 7.39
N GLN A 240 -15.64 -15.46 7.58
CA GLN A 240 -14.65 -14.40 7.72
C GLN A 240 -14.77 -13.69 9.08
N ILE A 241 -13.65 -13.12 9.53
CA ILE A 241 -13.57 -12.37 10.80
C ILE A 241 -13.29 -10.90 10.48
N TRP A 242 -14.04 -10.02 11.09
CA TRP A 242 -13.82 -8.58 11.07
C TRP A 242 -13.59 -8.08 12.51
N PRO A 243 -12.57 -7.25 12.80
CA PRO A 243 -11.50 -6.77 11.92
C PRO A 243 -10.61 -7.88 11.39
N ALA A 244 -9.87 -7.61 10.30
CA ALA A 244 -8.89 -8.55 9.78
C ALA A 244 -7.80 -8.86 10.81
N SER A 245 -7.41 -10.12 10.96
CA SER A 245 -6.32 -10.50 11.87
C SER A 245 -5.00 -9.86 11.47
N ILE A 246 -4.76 -9.71 10.16
CA ILE A 246 -3.54 -9.10 9.62
C ILE A 246 -3.79 -8.48 8.24
N TYR A 247 -3.23 -7.27 8.02
CA TYR A 247 -2.98 -6.70 6.70
C TYR A 247 -1.51 -6.89 6.33
N LEU A 248 -1.24 -7.45 5.16
CA LEU A 248 0.11 -7.75 4.68
C LEU A 248 0.32 -7.17 3.29
N GLU A 249 1.25 -6.23 3.17
CA GLU A 249 1.66 -5.59 1.92
C GLU A 249 3.02 -4.88 2.05
N GLY A 250 3.46 -4.23 0.96
CA GLY A 250 4.68 -3.42 0.94
C GLY A 250 4.63 -2.17 1.83
N THR A 251 5.78 -1.68 2.20
CA THR A 251 5.91 -0.51 3.10
C THR A 251 5.32 0.78 2.50
N ASP A 252 5.15 0.87 1.19
CA ASP A 252 4.51 1.99 0.50
C ASP A 252 3.02 2.11 0.83
N GLN A 253 2.37 1.00 1.25
CA GLN A 253 0.95 0.98 1.60
C GLN A 253 0.62 1.71 2.91
N HIS A 254 1.59 2.16 3.68
CA HIS A 254 1.35 3.12 4.75
C HIS A 254 0.74 4.43 4.24
N ARG A 255 1.01 4.81 2.98
CA ARG A 255 0.39 5.96 2.31
C ARG A 255 -0.72 5.56 1.33
N GLY A 256 -1.03 4.30 1.20
CA GLY A 256 -2.04 3.74 0.30
C GLY A 256 -3.14 3.01 1.06
N TRP A 257 -3.22 1.71 0.87
CA TRP A 257 -4.32 0.86 1.36
C TRP A 257 -4.47 0.84 2.87
N PHE A 258 -3.39 0.73 3.65
CA PHE A 258 -3.51 0.75 5.12
C PHE A 258 -4.11 2.06 5.63
N HIS A 259 -3.73 3.16 5.01
CA HIS A 259 -4.15 4.50 5.36
C HIS A 259 -5.63 4.74 5.02
N SER A 260 -6.05 4.44 3.78
CA SER A 260 -7.44 4.62 3.35
C SER A 260 -8.39 3.71 4.13
N SER A 261 -8.07 2.42 4.29
CA SER A 261 -8.86 1.48 5.10
C SER A 261 -9.03 1.94 6.55
N LEU A 262 -7.95 2.46 7.17
CA LEU A 262 -8.02 2.98 8.54
C LEU A 262 -8.99 4.14 8.65
N LEU A 263 -8.88 5.13 7.77
CA LEU A 263 -9.75 6.31 7.80
C LEU A 263 -11.21 5.96 7.57
N GLU A 264 -11.50 5.09 6.61
CA GLU A 264 -12.87 4.66 6.31
C GLU A 264 -13.48 3.86 7.46
N SER A 265 -12.72 2.94 8.04
CA SER A 265 -13.19 2.15 9.17
C SER A 265 -13.38 3.02 10.43
N CYS A 266 -12.44 3.88 10.75
CA CYS A 266 -12.58 4.83 11.87
C CYS A 266 -13.74 5.80 11.66
N GLY A 267 -13.99 6.23 10.42
CA GLY A 267 -15.10 7.11 10.08
C GLY A 267 -16.47 6.44 10.16
N THR A 268 -16.57 5.17 9.79
CA THR A 268 -17.85 4.44 9.69
C THR A 268 -18.14 3.54 10.89
N ARG A 269 -17.11 2.96 11.52
CA ARG A 269 -17.21 1.98 12.61
C ARG A 269 -16.51 2.41 13.90
N GLY A 270 -15.68 3.45 13.87
CA GLY A 270 -14.97 3.99 15.02
C GLY A 270 -13.74 3.21 15.47
N VAL A 271 -13.36 2.15 14.74
CA VAL A 271 -12.20 1.28 15.06
C VAL A 271 -11.40 0.95 13.82
N ALA A 272 -10.15 0.49 14.01
CA ALA A 272 -9.29 0.05 12.92
C ALA A 272 -9.86 -1.20 12.22
N PRO A 273 -9.65 -1.38 10.89
CA PRO A 273 -10.14 -2.53 10.14
C PRO A 273 -9.26 -3.78 10.29
N TYR A 274 -8.18 -3.69 11.03
CA TYR A 274 -7.17 -4.74 11.21
C TYR A 274 -6.60 -4.73 12.64
N GLU A 275 -6.26 -5.92 13.15
CA GLU A 275 -5.61 -6.11 14.45
C GLU A 275 -4.09 -5.95 14.37
N SER A 276 -3.52 -6.32 13.23
CA SER A 276 -2.08 -6.21 12.99
C SER A 276 -1.78 -5.84 11.54
N VAL A 277 -0.61 -5.24 11.34
CA VAL A 277 -0.06 -4.92 10.01
C VAL A 277 1.35 -5.46 9.92
N LEU A 278 1.61 -6.25 8.88
CA LEU A 278 2.93 -6.72 8.53
C LEU A 278 3.35 -6.11 7.19
N THR A 279 4.52 -5.49 7.16
CA THR A 279 5.04 -4.87 5.94
C THR A 279 6.36 -5.45 5.52
N HIS A 280 6.56 -5.51 4.21
CA HIS A 280 7.82 -5.91 3.59
C HIS A 280 8.39 -4.80 2.70
N GLY A 281 9.70 -4.87 2.43
CA GLY A 281 10.37 -4.01 1.46
C GLY A 281 10.05 -4.38 0.02
N PHE A 282 10.69 -3.70 -0.92
CA PHE A 282 10.58 -4.00 -2.35
C PHE A 282 11.49 -5.17 -2.74
N ILE A 283 11.16 -5.81 -3.85
CA ILE A 283 12.02 -6.83 -4.46
C ILE A 283 12.82 -6.17 -5.58
N LEU A 284 14.13 -6.20 -5.44
CA LEU A 284 15.10 -5.64 -6.38
C LEU A 284 15.83 -6.79 -7.08
N HIS A 285 16.37 -6.52 -8.26
CA HIS A 285 17.34 -7.42 -8.88
C HIS A 285 18.63 -7.51 -8.04
N GLU A 286 19.44 -8.54 -8.21
CA GLU A 286 20.65 -8.76 -7.37
C GLU A 286 21.66 -7.61 -7.45
N ASP A 287 21.66 -6.82 -8.53
CA ASP A 287 22.44 -5.59 -8.69
C ASP A 287 21.90 -4.39 -7.89
N GLY A 288 20.76 -4.54 -7.22
CA GLY A 288 20.09 -3.51 -6.43
C GLY A 288 19.20 -2.56 -7.25
N LEU A 289 19.00 -2.82 -8.53
CA LEU A 289 18.13 -2.01 -9.37
C LEU A 289 16.67 -2.52 -9.31
N LYS A 290 15.74 -1.59 -9.50
CA LYS A 290 14.32 -1.93 -9.60
C LYS A 290 14.08 -2.80 -10.84
N MET A 291 13.41 -3.93 -10.64
CA MET A 291 13.00 -4.79 -11.74
C MET A 291 11.93 -4.12 -12.59
N SER A 292 12.10 -4.18 -13.91
CA SER A 292 11.11 -3.71 -14.88
C SER A 292 11.11 -4.58 -16.13
N LYS A 293 9.93 -4.70 -16.77
CA LYS A 293 9.81 -5.44 -18.03
C LYS A 293 10.67 -4.84 -19.16
N SER A 294 10.90 -3.53 -19.11
CA SER A 294 11.69 -2.81 -20.12
C SER A 294 13.20 -3.00 -19.97
N SER A 295 13.69 -3.36 -18.78
CA SER A 295 15.12 -3.57 -18.51
C SER A 295 15.57 -5.02 -18.62
N SER A 296 14.66 -5.96 -18.93
CA SER A 296 14.92 -7.40 -19.04
C SER A 296 15.63 -8.03 -17.81
N ASN A 297 15.55 -7.37 -16.66
CA ASN A 297 16.14 -7.81 -15.40
C ASN A 297 15.11 -8.43 -14.45
N THR A 298 13.97 -8.88 -14.97
CA THR A 298 12.90 -9.45 -14.16
C THR A 298 13.16 -10.94 -13.92
N VAL A 299 13.14 -11.36 -12.64
CA VAL A 299 13.15 -12.77 -12.25
C VAL A 299 11.70 -13.22 -12.09
N SER A 300 11.27 -14.15 -12.95
CA SER A 300 9.91 -14.70 -12.89
C SER A 300 9.81 -15.78 -11.81
N PRO A 301 8.84 -15.72 -10.88
CA PRO A 301 8.58 -16.80 -9.93
C PRO A 301 8.33 -18.15 -10.63
N ALA A 302 7.63 -18.15 -11.77
CA ALA A 302 7.35 -19.35 -12.54
C ALA A 302 8.64 -20.03 -13.04
N GLU A 303 9.62 -19.28 -13.53
CA GLU A 303 10.91 -19.82 -13.96
C GLU A 303 11.71 -20.43 -12.81
N VAL A 304 11.68 -19.81 -11.62
CA VAL A 304 12.34 -20.36 -10.44
C VAL A 304 11.66 -21.66 -10.01
N ILE A 305 10.33 -21.69 -10.00
CA ILE A 305 9.54 -22.87 -9.64
C ILE A 305 9.80 -24.03 -10.61
N GLU A 306 9.82 -23.77 -11.90
CA GLU A 306 10.07 -24.79 -12.93
C GLU A 306 11.48 -25.39 -12.80
N LYS A 307 12.50 -24.56 -12.60
CA LYS A 307 13.90 -24.99 -12.52
C LYS A 307 14.28 -25.61 -11.18
N SER A 308 13.75 -25.12 -10.08
CA SER A 308 14.27 -25.40 -8.73
C SER A 308 13.20 -25.84 -7.73
N GLY A 309 11.92 -25.74 -8.07
CA GLY A 309 10.80 -26.05 -7.21
C GLY A 309 10.36 -24.86 -6.34
N ALA A 310 9.09 -24.89 -5.95
CA ALA A 310 8.48 -23.82 -5.15
C ALA A 310 9.10 -23.65 -3.76
N ASP A 311 9.64 -24.71 -3.18
CA ASP A 311 10.25 -24.67 -1.85
C ASP A 311 11.51 -23.82 -1.80
N ILE A 312 12.25 -23.71 -2.90
CA ILE A 312 13.43 -22.84 -2.98
C ILE A 312 13.00 -21.37 -2.89
N LEU A 313 11.92 -21.00 -3.58
CA LEU A 313 11.37 -19.65 -3.53
C LEU A 313 10.83 -19.31 -2.12
N ARG A 314 10.11 -20.24 -1.50
CA ARG A 314 9.63 -20.10 -0.11
C ARG A 314 10.78 -19.96 0.87
N LEU A 315 11.83 -20.76 0.71
CA LEU A 315 13.01 -20.73 1.56
C LEU A 315 13.74 -19.39 1.44
N TRP A 316 13.88 -18.87 0.21
CA TRP A 316 14.47 -17.55 -0.02
C TRP A 316 13.70 -16.46 0.75
N VAL A 317 12.38 -16.43 0.67
CA VAL A 317 11.55 -15.48 1.43
C VAL A 317 11.76 -15.66 2.94
N ALA A 318 11.66 -16.89 3.45
CA ALA A 318 11.76 -17.18 4.87
C ALA A 318 13.17 -16.96 5.46
N SER A 319 14.22 -17.07 4.63
CA SER A 319 15.61 -16.85 5.06
C SER A 319 16.07 -15.40 4.94
N SER A 320 15.26 -14.54 4.34
CA SER A 320 15.58 -13.12 4.12
C SER A 320 14.97 -12.23 5.21
N ASP A 321 15.59 -11.08 5.45
CA ASP A 321 15.00 -10.00 6.26
C ASP A 321 14.02 -9.21 5.38
N TYR A 322 12.77 -9.62 5.37
CA TYR A 322 11.73 -9.02 4.54
C TYR A 322 11.33 -7.60 4.97
N SER A 323 11.77 -7.13 6.14
CA SER A 323 11.49 -5.76 6.59
C SER A 323 12.23 -4.70 5.77
N GLU A 324 13.31 -5.13 5.10
CA GLU A 324 14.13 -4.32 4.19
C GLU A 324 13.88 -4.71 2.72
N ASP A 325 14.46 -3.96 1.79
CA ASP A 325 14.41 -4.30 0.37
C ASP A 325 15.17 -5.60 0.08
N LEU A 326 14.48 -6.56 -0.52
CA LEU A 326 15.04 -7.86 -0.84
C LEU A 326 15.68 -7.86 -2.23
N LYS A 327 16.76 -8.63 -2.37
CA LYS A 327 17.38 -8.89 -3.67
C LYS A 327 17.08 -10.31 -4.13
N ILE A 328 16.86 -10.47 -5.43
CA ILE A 328 16.70 -11.78 -6.08
C ILE A 328 17.52 -11.84 -7.36
N GLY A 329 18.15 -12.99 -7.61
CA GLY A 329 18.95 -13.24 -8.79
C GLY A 329 19.52 -14.66 -8.79
N PRO A 330 20.19 -15.10 -9.86
CA PRO A 330 20.70 -16.45 -10.00
C PRO A 330 21.60 -16.93 -8.86
N GLU A 331 22.53 -16.09 -8.39
CA GLU A 331 23.44 -16.47 -7.31
C GLU A 331 22.75 -16.57 -5.95
N ILE A 332 21.77 -15.71 -5.69
CA ILE A 332 20.96 -15.78 -4.47
C ILE A 332 20.10 -17.05 -4.45
N ILE A 333 19.47 -17.39 -5.57
CA ILE A 333 18.68 -18.64 -5.71
C ILE A 333 19.59 -19.86 -5.55
N LYS A 334 20.78 -19.86 -6.14
CA LYS A 334 21.78 -20.95 -5.99
C LYS A 334 22.18 -21.15 -4.53
N SER A 335 22.46 -20.09 -3.79
CA SER A 335 22.76 -20.16 -2.35
C SER A 335 21.61 -20.79 -1.55
N ASN A 336 20.36 -20.47 -1.89
CA ASN A 336 19.18 -21.07 -1.26
C ASN A 336 19.01 -22.56 -1.62
N ILE A 337 19.33 -22.95 -2.86
CA ILE A 337 19.38 -24.37 -3.26
C ILE A 337 20.40 -25.13 -2.43
N ASP A 338 21.59 -24.57 -2.20
CA ASP A 338 22.61 -25.23 -1.40
C ASP A 338 22.20 -25.34 0.08
N SER A 339 21.57 -24.32 0.64
CA SER A 339 21.00 -24.34 1.99
C SER A 339 19.91 -25.41 2.11
N TYR A 340 18.98 -25.48 1.13
CA TYR A 340 17.95 -26.51 1.09
C TYR A 340 18.53 -27.92 1.02
N ARG A 341 19.59 -28.15 0.21
CA ARG A 341 20.27 -29.43 0.11
C ARG A 341 20.88 -29.87 1.43
N ARG A 342 21.49 -28.95 2.17
CA ARG A 342 22.07 -29.26 3.50
C ARG A 342 20.98 -29.70 4.48
N LEU A 343 19.89 -28.95 4.61
CA LEU A 343 18.75 -29.32 5.45
C LEU A 343 18.18 -30.69 5.04
N ARG A 344 17.96 -30.90 3.74
CA ARG A 344 17.47 -32.17 3.21
C ARG A 344 18.42 -33.34 3.50
N ASN A 345 19.72 -33.14 3.41
CA ASN A 345 20.70 -34.18 3.71
C ASN A 345 20.69 -34.57 5.20
N THR A 346 20.53 -33.60 6.11
CA THR A 346 20.35 -33.85 7.55
C THR A 346 19.13 -34.73 7.78
N LEU A 347 17.97 -34.36 7.24
CA LEU A 347 16.74 -35.15 7.36
C LEU A 347 16.86 -36.55 6.71
N ARG A 348 17.54 -36.63 5.55
CA ARG A 348 17.78 -37.90 4.87
C ARG A 348 18.65 -38.83 5.69
N PHE A 349 19.66 -38.32 6.38
CA PHE A 349 20.48 -39.11 7.29
C PHE A 349 19.65 -39.70 8.43
N ILE A 350 18.82 -38.85 9.08
CA ILE A 350 17.91 -39.29 10.15
C ILE A 350 16.98 -40.40 9.64
N LEU A 351 16.25 -40.17 8.55
CA LEU A 351 15.30 -41.13 7.98
C LEU A 351 15.98 -42.43 7.54
N GLY A 352 17.20 -42.35 7.00
CA GLY A 352 17.96 -43.54 6.61
C GLY A 352 18.33 -44.43 7.79
N ASN A 353 18.71 -43.81 8.93
CA ASN A 353 19.05 -44.55 10.14
C ASN A 353 17.84 -45.02 10.95
N LEU A 354 16.64 -44.55 10.61
CA LEU A 354 15.38 -44.96 11.23
C LEU A 354 14.54 -45.86 10.35
N SER A 355 15.01 -46.28 9.17
CA SER A 355 14.22 -47.03 8.20
C SER A 355 13.62 -48.34 8.74
N ASP A 356 14.30 -48.96 9.71
CA ASP A 356 13.91 -50.19 10.39
C ASP A 356 13.67 -50.01 11.89
N PHE A 357 13.42 -48.77 12.34
CA PHE A 357 13.19 -48.47 13.75
C PHE A 357 11.80 -48.93 14.19
N ASP A 358 11.75 -49.74 15.27
CA ASP A 358 10.53 -50.18 15.92
C ASP A 358 10.32 -49.38 17.22
N GLN A 359 9.04 -49.15 17.58
CA GLN A 359 8.67 -48.50 18.85
C GLN A 359 9.17 -49.31 20.07
N ASP A 360 9.33 -50.62 19.95
CA ASP A 360 9.91 -51.48 21.00
C ASP A 360 11.41 -51.23 21.25
N GLU A 361 12.10 -50.57 20.31
CA GLU A 361 13.50 -50.14 20.49
C GLU A 361 13.63 -48.87 21.30
N LYS A 362 12.51 -48.12 21.45
CA LYS A 362 12.51 -46.84 22.15
C LYS A 362 12.87 -47.02 23.63
N VAL A 363 13.85 -46.22 24.09
CA VAL A 363 14.26 -46.19 25.49
C VAL A 363 13.68 -44.98 26.22
N SER A 364 13.53 -45.11 27.54
CA SER A 364 13.03 -44.02 28.37
C SER A 364 14.09 -42.91 28.49
N VAL A 365 13.67 -41.67 28.81
CA VAL A 365 14.57 -40.50 28.93
C VAL A 365 15.65 -40.79 29.98
N GLY A 366 15.36 -41.50 31.05
CA GLY A 366 16.33 -41.84 32.09
C GLY A 366 17.38 -42.89 31.69
N GLU A 367 17.20 -43.54 30.53
CA GLU A 367 18.11 -44.55 29.95
C GLU A 367 18.94 -44.00 28.79
N LEU A 368 18.69 -42.74 28.40
CA LEU A 368 19.44 -42.08 27.32
C LEU A 368 20.89 -41.83 27.72
N ASP A 369 21.77 -41.92 26.73
CA ASP A 369 23.17 -41.53 26.88
C ASP A 369 23.32 -40.01 27.05
N GLU A 370 24.39 -39.58 27.73
CA GLU A 370 24.62 -38.17 28.07
C GLU A 370 24.63 -37.26 26.84
N LEU A 371 25.27 -37.68 25.74
CA LEU A 371 25.30 -36.93 24.49
C LEU A 371 23.89 -36.84 23.85
N ASP A 372 23.10 -37.89 23.94
CA ASP A 372 21.74 -37.92 23.43
C ASP A 372 20.82 -37.00 24.25
N LEU A 373 20.97 -36.96 25.57
CA LEU A 373 20.29 -36.00 26.44
C LEU A 373 20.68 -34.55 26.11
N TYR A 374 21.98 -34.31 25.85
CA TYR A 374 22.45 -32.97 25.45
C TYR A 374 21.73 -32.48 24.18
N ILE A 375 21.68 -33.31 23.14
CA ILE A 375 20.99 -32.95 21.85
C ILE A 375 19.49 -32.70 22.05
N LEU A 376 18.82 -33.48 22.91
CA LEU A 376 17.41 -33.22 23.25
C LEU A 376 17.24 -31.87 23.97
N SER A 377 18.17 -31.50 24.86
CA SER A 377 18.14 -30.18 25.50
C SER A 377 18.32 -29.04 24.53
N GLU A 378 19.21 -29.19 23.55
CA GLU A 378 19.41 -28.21 22.47
C GLU A 378 18.16 -28.11 21.56
N LEU A 379 17.53 -29.27 21.25
CA LEU A 379 16.28 -29.30 20.48
C LEU A 379 15.12 -28.59 21.20
N GLU A 380 15.00 -28.77 22.55
CA GLU A 380 13.97 -28.05 23.33
C GLU A 380 14.25 -26.52 23.39
N SER A 381 15.52 -26.13 23.41
CA SER A 381 15.93 -24.72 23.34
C SER A 381 15.60 -24.12 21.98
N LEU A 382 15.95 -24.82 20.90
CA LEU A 382 15.60 -24.47 19.51
C LEU A 382 14.08 -24.33 19.35
N LYS A 383 13.30 -25.29 19.84
CA LYS A 383 11.84 -25.26 19.78
C LYS A 383 11.24 -24.00 20.42
N LYS A 384 11.73 -23.59 21.59
CA LYS A 384 11.30 -22.36 22.27
C LYS A 384 11.63 -21.13 21.43
N GLU A 385 12.85 -21.07 20.89
CA GLU A 385 13.31 -19.97 20.05
C GLU A 385 12.47 -19.87 18.76
N VAL A 386 12.26 -20.98 18.07
CA VAL A 386 11.46 -21.06 16.84
C VAL A 386 10.03 -20.59 17.09
N ILE A 387 9.36 -21.10 18.15
CA ILE A 387 7.98 -20.71 18.46
C ILE A 387 7.89 -19.21 18.80
N SER A 388 8.86 -18.68 19.56
CA SER A 388 8.86 -17.28 19.93
C SER A 388 9.04 -16.35 18.72
N ASN A 389 9.95 -16.70 17.80
CA ASN A 389 10.21 -15.94 16.60
C ASN A 389 9.06 -16.02 15.59
N TYR A 390 8.38 -17.17 15.44
CA TYR A 390 7.17 -17.28 14.63
C TYR A 390 6.04 -16.36 15.10
N LYS A 391 5.84 -16.21 16.41
CA LYS A 391 4.80 -15.35 16.98
C LYS A 391 4.96 -13.87 16.63
N ILE A 392 6.18 -13.44 16.29
CA ILE A 392 6.52 -12.06 15.93
C ILE A 392 6.97 -11.93 14.47
N PHE A 393 6.75 -12.97 13.66
CA PHE A 393 7.06 -13.03 12.23
C PHE A 393 8.55 -12.86 11.87
N GLU A 394 9.48 -13.19 12.77
CA GLU A 394 10.93 -13.15 12.57
C GLU A 394 11.43 -14.42 11.85
N TYR A 395 10.97 -14.65 10.63
CA TYR A 395 11.23 -15.89 9.87
C TYR A 395 12.70 -16.14 9.59
N GLN A 396 13.49 -15.09 9.32
CA GLN A 396 14.93 -15.22 9.12
C GLN A 396 15.64 -15.81 10.36
N LYS A 397 15.23 -15.41 11.57
CA LYS A 397 15.77 -15.97 12.81
C LYS A 397 15.40 -17.43 12.98
N VAL A 398 14.15 -17.79 12.64
CA VAL A 398 13.71 -19.19 12.63
C VAL A 398 14.55 -20.03 11.68
N PHE A 399 14.71 -19.55 10.42
CA PHE A 399 15.56 -20.24 9.45
C PHE A 399 16.99 -20.40 9.95
N SER A 400 17.61 -19.34 10.45
CA SER A 400 18.99 -19.36 10.93
C SER A 400 19.19 -20.33 12.09
N ALA A 401 18.29 -20.34 13.06
CA ALA A 401 18.35 -21.26 14.20
C ALA A 401 18.23 -22.73 13.75
N ILE A 402 17.23 -23.06 12.91
CA ILE A 402 17.06 -24.42 12.38
C ILE A 402 18.26 -24.84 11.51
N PHE A 403 18.73 -23.94 10.64
CA PHE A 403 19.86 -24.23 9.75
C PHE A 403 21.15 -24.51 10.52
N ASN A 404 21.45 -23.70 11.55
CA ASN A 404 22.62 -23.91 12.41
C ASN A 404 22.51 -25.21 13.18
N PHE A 405 21.38 -25.52 13.78
CA PHE A 405 21.17 -26.77 14.47
C PHE A 405 21.38 -27.99 13.54
N CYS A 406 20.78 -27.94 12.33
CA CYS A 406 20.92 -29.03 11.36
C CYS A 406 22.37 -29.20 10.86
N THR A 407 23.09 -28.10 10.60
CA THR A 407 24.43 -28.16 9.98
C THR A 407 25.53 -28.33 10.98
N ASN A 408 25.49 -27.65 12.13
CA ASN A 408 26.54 -27.62 13.12
C ASN A 408 26.30 -28.70 14.21
N ASP A 409 25.17 -28.61 14.91
CA ASP A 409 24.92 -29.47 16.07
C ASP A 409 24.62 -30.90 15.65
N LEU A 410 23.80 -31.10 14.60
CA LEU A 410 23.49 -32.44 14.12
C LEU A 410 24.56 -32.96 13.15
N SER A 411 24.74 -32.34 11.98
CA SER A 411 25.55 -32.95 10.90
C SER A 411 27.03 -32.94 11.21
N SER A 412 27.60 -31.83 11.68
CA SER A 412 29.04 -31.70 11.92
C SER A 412 29.47 -32.27 13.25
N PHE A 413 28.61 -32.40 14.23
CA PHE A 413 28.94 -32.88 15.54
C PHE A 413 28.24 -34.21 15.88
N TYR A 414 26.94 -34.20 16.13
CA TYR A 414 26.24 -35.37 16.67
C TYR A 414 26.29 -36.59 15.75
N PHE A 415 26.03 -36.41 14.47
CA PHE A 415 26.06 -37.51 13.50
C PHE A 415 27.48 -38.03 13.30
N ASP A 416 28.48 -37.15 13.30
CA ASP A 416 29.87 -37.59 13.15
C ASP A 416 30.31 -38.41 14.34
N VAL A 417 29.95 -38.04 15.56
CA VAL A 417 30.25 -38.81 16.77
C VAL A 417 29.48 -40.14 16.80
N ARG A 418 28.22 -40.15 16.35
CA ARG A 418 27.32 -41.33 16.42
C ARG A 418 27.34 -42.25 15.22
N LYS A 419 28.04 -41.91 14.12
CA LYS A 419 28.02 -42.73 12.88
C LYS A 419 28.46 -44.18 13.10
N ASP A 420 29.53 -44.40 13.88
CA ASP A 420 30.04 -45.73 14.15
C ASP A 420 29.02 -46.53 14.99
N THR A 421 28.44 -45.93 16.02
CA THR A 421 27.37 -46.53 16.82
C THR A 421 26.15 -46.93 15.94
N LEU A 422 25.76 -46.06 15.00
CA LEU A 422 24.61 -46.30 14.13
C LEU A 422 24.87 -47.38 13.08
N TYR A 423 26.12 -47.51 12.57
CA TYR A 423 26.46 -48.40 11.47
C TYR A 423 27.10 -49.72 11.93
N CYS A 424 27.89 -49.69 13.01
CA CYS A 424 28.68 -50.86 13.39
C CYS A 424 28.14 -51.61 14.61
N ASP A 425 27.45 -50.92 15.53
CA ASP A 425 26.97 -51.57 16.74
C ASP A 425 25.76 -52.46 16.51
N SER A 426 25.64 -53.50 17.35
CA SER A 426 24.49 -54.43 17.27
C SER A 426 23.17 -53.72 17.59
N LYS A 427 22.04 -54.26 17.07
CA LYS A 427 20.70 -53.72 17.33
C LYS A 427 20.35 -53.67 18.82
N ASN A 428 20.96 -54.51 19.66
CA ASN A 428 20.71 -54.53 21.10
C ASN A 428 21.63 -53.64 21.90
N ASN A 429 22.59 -52.95 21.26
CA ASN A 429 23.48 -52.00 21.95
C ASN A 429 22.66 -50.86 22.54
N LYS A 430 22.89 -50.55 23.81
CA LYS A 430 22.14 -49.51 24.55
C LYS A 430 22.32 -48.13 23.95
N VAL A 431 23.59 -47.79 23.61
CA VAL A 431 23.89 -46.44 23.02
C VAL A 431 23.23 -46.31 21.65
N ARG A 432 23.24 -47.38 20.82
CA ARG A 432 22.55 -47.36 19.53
C ARG A 432 21.04 -47.16 19.68
N LYS A 433 20.40 -47.85 20.64
CA LYS A 433 18.94 -47.64 20.92
C LYS A 433 18.67 -46.22 21.43
N SER A 434 19.52 -45.71 22.34
CA SER A 434 19.44 -44.34 22.82
C SER A 434 19.52 -43.32 21.66
N THR A 435 20.56 -43.42 20.83
CA THR A 435 20.76 -42.56 19.65
C THR A 435 19.57 -42.61 18.68
N ARG A 436 19.09 -43.83 18.34
CA ARG A 436 17.93 -43.99 17.43
C ARG A 436 16.61 -43.46 18.03
N THR A 437 16.48 -43.47 19.37
CA THR A 437 15.34 -42.89 20.06
C THR A 437 15.34 -41.37 19.94
N VAL A 438 16.52 -40.74 19.92
CA VAL A 438 16.68 -39.28 19.83
C VAL A 438 16.61 -38.78 18.38
N LEU A 439 17.06 -39.59 17.38
CA LEU A 439 16.91 -39.21 15.98
C LEU A 439 15.44 -39.14 15.54
#